data_c40705056adeab0db09bd13da9fc3562
#
_entry.id   c40705056adeab0db09bd13da9fc3562
#
_cell.length_a   1.000
_cell.length_b   1.000
_cell.length_c   1.000
_cell.angle_alpha   90.00
_cell.angle_beta   90.00
_cell.angle_gamma   90.00
#
_symmetry.space_group_name_H-M   'P 1'
#
loop_
_entity.id
_entity.type
_entity.pdbx_description
1 polymer ?
#
loop_
_entity_poly.entity_id
_entity_poly.type
_entity_poly.pdbx_seq_one_letter_code
_entity_poly.pdbx_strand_id
1 'polypeptide(L)'
;MPGRHGWPGAVLRENGRVHERWDDDRRLWDAVYERAGAAGVSWYQPEAVVSLELIDRLAIPPDTATIDVGAGASALVDQLLRRGFSDLTVVDVSASALDTVRQRLGEDAHAVHLVRENVISGWNPSRRYGLWHDRAVFHFFVDEVDRIRYRNVLRSALRDDGVAIVATFAADGPGRCSGLAVAGYGPDALVAALGDDLEMVMSRREEHRTPSGAVQPFTWVVVRLSRGHAPREGSR
;
A
#
# COMPACT_ATOMS: atom_id res chain seq x y z
N MET A 1 24.52 36.29 -17.27
CA MET A 1 24.45 34.85 -17.60
C MET A 1 24.52 34.08 -16.32
N PRO A 2 23.38 33.55 -15.72
CA PRO A 2 23.45 32.67 -14.57
C PRO A 2 23.43 31.21 -15.02
N GLY A 3 24.38 30.44 -14.48
CA GLY A 3 24.60 29.05 -14.77
C GLY A 3 23.45 28.12 -14.28
N ARG A 4 23.10 27.20 -15.12
CA ARG A 4 22.20 26.07 -14.85
C ARG A 4 22.91 25.06 -13.98
N HIS A 5 22.52 24.92 -12.71
CA HIS A 5 22.91 23.77 -11.91
C HIS A 5 22.01 22.59 -12.30
N GLY A 6 22.54 21.75 -13.21
CA GLY A 6 21.98 20.44 -13.52
C GLY A 6 22.26 19.47 -12.38
N TRP A 7 21.27 18.76 -11.93
CA TRP A 7 21.44 17.55 -11.10
C TRP A 7 22.18 16.49 -11.92
N PRO A 8 23.17 15.77 -11.35
CA PRO A 8 23.92 14.78 -12.10
C PRO A 8 23.04 13.57 -12.42
N GLY A 9 22.95 13.27 -13.71
CA GLY A 9 22.18 12.15 -14.27
C GLY A 9 22.73 10.78 -13.85
N ALA A 10 22.04 10.15 -12.91
CA ALA A 10 22.18 8.73 -12.59
C ALA A 10 20.95 7.90 -13.03
N VAL A 11 20.00 8.49 -13.76
CA VAL A 11 18.68 7.91 -14.06
C VAL A 11 18.64 7.01 -15.30
N LEU A 12 19.65 7.02 -16.16
CA LEU A 12 19.53 6.45 -17.51
C LEU A 12 19.91 4.97 -17.69
N ARG A 13 20.37 4.26 -16.65
CA ARG A 13 20.61 2.79 -16.76
C ARG A 13 19.66 1.92 -15.93
N GLU A 14 18.84 2.50 -15.06
CA GLU A 14 17.84 1.76 -14.27
C GLU A 14 16.50 1.59 -14.99
N ASN A 15 16.17 2.45 -15.96
CA ASN A 15 14.86 2.47 -16.59
C ASN A 15 14.47 1.16 -17.29
N GLY A 16 15.42 0.44 -17.91
CA GLY A 16 15.15 -0.84 -18.55
C GLY A 16 14.71 -1.93 -17.57
N ARG A 17 15.42 -2.09 -16.45
CA ARG A 17 15.10 -3.11 -15.43
C ARG A 17 13.83 -2.81 -14.66
N VAL A 18 13.50 -1.53 -14.45
CA VAL A 18 12.26 -1.12 -13.78
C VAL A 18 11.06 -1.44 -14.67
N HIS A 19 11.15 -1.19 -15.98
CA HIS A 19 10.07 -1.52 -16.93
C HIS A 19 9.88 -3.03 -17.09
N GLU A 20 10.95 -3.81 -17.19
CA GLU A 20 10.85 -5.27 -17.27
C GLU A 20 10.18 -5.86 -16.03
N ARG A 21 10.58 -5.41 -14.84
CA ARG A 21 9.97 -5.85 -13.57
C ARG A 21 8.50 -5.43 -13.45
N TRP A 22 8.15 -4.23 -13.90
CA TRP A 22 6.76 -3.75 -13.98
C TRP A 22 5.88 -4.71 -14.81
N ASP A 23 6.36 -5.12 -15.98
CA ASP A 23 5.61 -6.01 -16.86
C ASP A 23 5.53 -7.43 -16.30
N ASP A 24 6.56 -7.90 -15.58
CA ASP A 24 6.56 -9.20 -14.91
C ASP A 24 5.60 -9.22 -13.72
N ASP A 25 5.60 -8.19 -12.87
CA ASP A 25 4.67 -8.04 -11.75
C ASP A 25 3.22 -8.01 -12.25
N ARG A 26 2.93 -7.26 -13.31
CA ARG A 26 1.60 -7.20 -13.93
C ARG A 26 1.13 -8.57 -14.39
N ARG A 27 1.94 -9.27 -15.18
CA ARG A 27 1.60 -10.61 -15.70
C ARG A 27 1.37 -11.61 -14.57
N LEU A 28 2.21 -11.56 -13.55
CA LEU A 28 2.08 -12.44 -12.39
C LEU A 28 0.76 -12.23 -11.66
N TRP A 29 0.45 -10.98 -11.29
CA TRP A 29 -0.74 -10.68 -10.51
C TRP A 29 -2.03 -10.81 -11.32
N ASP A 30 -2.04 -10.45 -12.61
CA ASP A 30 -3.17 -10.73 -13.50
C ASP A 30 -3.44 -12.25 -13.54
N ALA A 31 -2.42 -13.09 -13.75
CA ALA A 31 -2.58 -14.55 -13.77
C ALA A 31 -3.03 -15.14 -12.42
N VAL A 32 -2.65 -14.54 -11.29
CA VAL A 32 -3.12 -14.95 -9.95
C VAL A 32 -4.63 -14.73 -9.83
N TYR A 33 -5.12 -13.54 -10.18
CA TYR A 33 -6.55 -13.21 -10.08
C TYR A 33 -7.38 -13.92 -11.13
N GLU A 34 -6.90 -14.10 -12.35
CA GLU A 34 -7.58 -14.88 -13.40
C GLU A 34 -7.77 -16.34 -13.01
N ARG A 35 -6.76 -16.94 -12.36
CA ARG A 35 -6.81 -18.36 -11.95
C ARG A 35 -7.62 -18.60 -10.69
N ALA A 36 -7.44 -17.77 -9.66
CA ALA A 36 -8.01 -18.00 -8.33
C ALA A 36 -9.33 -17.25 -8.10
N GLY A 37 -9.58 -16.19 -8.87
CA GLY A 37 -10.63 -15.23 -8.57
C GLY A 37 -10.37 -14.46 -7.27
N ALA A 38 -11.23 -13.50 -6.96
CA ALA A 38 -11.11 -12.68 -5.75
C ALA A 38 -11.16 -13.50 -4.46
N ALA A 39 -12.04 -14.50 -4.38
CA ALA A 39 -12.26 -15.29 -3.17
C ALA A 39 -11.31 -16.48 -2.99
N GLY A 40 -10.54 -16.83 -4.03
CA GLY A 40 -9.63 -17.98 -3.97
C GLY A 40 -8.21 -17.65 -3.51
N VAL A 41 -7.86 -16.37 -3.38
CA VAL A 41 -6.53 -15.95 -2.92
C VAL A 41 -6.39 -16.07 -1.40
N SER A 42 -5.19 -16.37 -0.90
CA SER A 42 -4.99 -16.66 0.53
C SER A 42 -5.23 -15.46 1.45
N TRP A 43 -5.13 -14.24 0.93
CA TRP A 43 -5.37 -13.00 1.68
C TRP A 43 -6.81 -12.49 1.59
N TYR A 44 -7.70 -13.24 0.92
CA TYR A 44 -9.10 -12.86 0.80
C TYR A 44 -9.77 -12.67 2.16
N GLN A 45 -10.54 -11.61 2.27
CA GLN A 45 -11.41 -11.31 3.40
C GLN A 45 -12.78 -10.89 2.86
N PRO A 46 -13.89 -11.56 3.26
CA PRO A 46 -15.23 -11.11 2.90
C PRO A 46 -15.55 -9.74 3.52
N GLU A 47 -14.90 -9.43 4.65
CA GLU A 47 -14.99 -8.18 5.36
C GLU A 47 -13.61 -7.78 5.88
N ALA A 48 -13.21 -6.52 5.62
CA ALA A 48 -11.91 -5.97 6.02
C ALA A 48 -11.95 -5.51 7.50
N VAL A 49 -12.28 -6.43 8.41
CA VAL A 49 -12.60 -6.14 9.82
C VAL A 49 -11.52 -5.29 10.50
N VAL A 50 -10.25 -5.72 10.43
CA VAL A 50 -9.17 -5.01 11.12
C VAL A 50 -8.92 -3.64 10.50
N SER A 51 -8.95 -3.53 9.16
CA SER A 51 -8.83 -2.23 8.48
C SER A 51 -9.89 -1.24 8.96
N LEU A 52 -11.15 -1.69 8.99
CA LEU A 52 -12.28 -0.86 9.40
C LEU A 52 -12.23 -0.48 10.88
N GLU A 53 -11.87 -1.42 11.76
CA GLU A 53 -11.69 -1.12 13.18
C GLU A 53 -10.57 -0.09 13.44
N LEU A 54 -9.48 -0.14 12.68
CA LEU A 54 -8.41 0.85 12.80
C LEU A 54 -8.85 2.22 12.28
N ILE A 55 -9.57 2.27 11.14
CA ILE A 55 -10.14 3.50 10.59
C ILE A 55 -11.13 4.13 11.57
N ASP A 56 -12.00 3.32 12.19
CA ASP A 56 -12.96 3.78 13.20
C ASP A 56 -12.25 4.34 14.45
N ARG A 57 -11.21 3.64 14.96
CA ARG A 57 -10.42 4.10 16.11
C ARG A 57 -9.67 5.40 15.85
N LEU A 58 -9.27 5.63 14.60
CA LEU A 58 -8.61 6.87 14.18
C LEU A 58 -9.62 7.99 13.94
N ALA A 59 -10.92 7.70 13.99
CA ALA A 59 -12.02 8.64 13.71
C ALA A 59 -11.78 9.38 12.37
N ILE A 60 -11.36 8.66 11.33
CA ILE A 60 -11.08 9.25 10.01
C ILE A 60 -12.39 9.80 9.44
N PRO A 61 -12.47 11.11 9.13
CA PRO A 61 -13.64 11.69 8.50
C PRO A 61 -13.95 11.07 7.14
N PRO A 62 -15.23 10.86 6.78
CA PRO A 62 -15.61 10.25 5.50
C PRO A 62 -15.22 11.04 4.25
N ASP A 63 -14.96 12.33 4.36
CA ASP A 63 -14.48 13.21 3.29
C ASP A 63 -12.94 13.20 3.15
N THR A 64 -12.24 12.42 3.99
CA THR A 64 -10.79 12.27 3.92
C THR A 64 -10.37 11.58 2.64
N ALA A 65 -9.49 12.23 1.87
CA ALA A 65 -8.84 11.58 0.73
C ALA A 65 -8.12 10.31 1.19
N THR A 66 -8.60 9.17 0.73
CA THR A 66 -8.15 7.84 1.16
C THR A 66 -7.59 7.05 -0.02
N ILE A 67 -6.47 6.38 0.18
CA ILE A 67 -5.87 5.48 -0.81
C ILE A 67 -5.68 4.08 -0.25
N ASP A 68 -6.11 3.07 -1.01
CA ASP A 68 -5.85 1.64 -0.76
C ASP A 68 -4.84 1.13 -1.78
N VAL A 69 -3.65 0.79 -1.33
CA VAL A 69 -2.49 0.45 -2.18
C VAL A 69 -2.33 -1.06 -2.26
N GLY A 70 -2.17 -1.56 -3.50
CA GLY A 70 -2.16 -2.99 -3.77
C GLY A 70 -3.43 -3.66 -3.29
N ALA A 71 -4.55 -2.96 -3.47
CA ALA A 71 -5.84 -3.38 -2.94
C ALA A 71 -6.29 -4.74 -3.48
N GLY A 72 -5.77 -5.15 -4.64
CA GLY A 72 -6.25 -6.34 -5.30
C GLY A 72 -7.75 -6.26 -5.58
N ALA A 73 -8.42 -7.35 -5.31
CA ALA A 73 -9.89 -7.43 -5.37
C ALA A 73 -10.54 -7.25 -3.98
N SER A 74 -9.88 -6.55 -3.04
CA SER A 74 -10.39 -6.31 -1.67
C SER A 74 -11.76 -5.64 -1.67
N ALA A 75 -12.61 -6.04 -0.70
CA ALA A 75 -13.90 -5.42 -0.46
C ALA A 75 -13.83 -4.18 0.46
N LEU A 76 -12.64 -3.71 0.82
CA LEU A 76 -12.49 -2.54 1.70
C LEU A 76 -13.15 -1.31 1.11
N VAL A 77 -12.92 -1.04 -0.18
CA VAL A 77 -13.51 0.12 -0.87
C VAL A 77 -15.03 0.13 -0.84
N ASP A 78 -15.68 -1.04 -1.01
CA ASP A 78 -17.14 -1.18 -0.92
C ASP A 78 -17.66 -0.84 0.49
N GLN A 79 -16.90 -1.25 1.50
CA GLN A 79 -17.25 -1.04 2.90
C GLN A 79 -17.04 0.42 3.30
N LEU A 80 -16.02 1.08 2.75
CA LEU A 80 -15.80 2.52 2.94
C LEU A 80 -16.90 3.36 2.27
N LEU A 81 -17.30 3.02 1.04
CA LEU A 81 -18.44 3.68 0.37
C LEU A 81 -19.72 3.57 1.20
N ARG A 82 -20.05 2.38 1.71
CA ARG A 82 -21.21 2.19 2.58
C ARG A 82 -21.14 2.99 3.89
N ARG A 83 -19.96 3.36 4.34
CA ARG A 83 -19.69 4.22 5.51
C ARG A 83 -19.67 5.71 5.16
N GLY A 84 -19.96 6.06 3.89
CA GLY A 84 -20.05 7.43 3.41
C GLY A 84 -18.72 8.05 2.99
N PHE A 85 -17.64 7.27 2.87
CA PHE A 85 -16.40 7.77 2.32
C PHE A 85 -16.61 8.17 0.85
N SER A 86 -16.20 9.40 0.49
CA SER A 86 -16.51 10.01 -0.79
C SER A 86 -15.29 10.29 -1.67
N ASP A 87 -14.08 10.15 -1.14
CA ASP A 87 -12.83 10.45 -1.85
C ASP A 87 -11.88 9.25 -1.75
N LEU A 88 -12.14 8.25 -2.59
CA LEU A 88 -11.46 6.95 -2.55
C LEU A 88 -10.61 6.73 -3.80
N THR A 89 -9.37 6.30 -3.59
CA THR A 89 -8.46 5.83 -4.63
C THR A 89 -8.05 4.40 -4.33
N VAL A 90 -8.14 3.53 -5.31
CA VAL A 90 -7.69 2.13 -5.27
C VAL A 90 -6.57 1.96 -6.28
N VAL A 91 -5.41 1.52 -5.81
CA VAL A 91 -4.23 1.31 -6.66
C VAL A 91 -3.87 -0.16 -6.66
N ASP A 92 -3.71 -0.74 -7.84
CA ASP A 92 -3.15 -2.09 -8.00
C ASP A 92 -2.40 -2.21 -9.33
N VAL A 93 -1.45 -3.12 -9.39
CA VAL A 93 -0.71 -3.46 -10.60
C VAL A 93 -1.53 -4.34 -11.55
N SER A 94 -2.47 -5.12 -10.99
CA SER A 94 -3.32 -6.06 -11.74
C SER A 94 -4.57 -5.38 -12.32
N ALA A 95 -4.70 -5.44 -13.63
CA ALA A 95 -5.93 -5.02 -14.31
C ALA A 95 -7.10 -5.94 -13.94
N SER A 96 -6.87 -7.25 -13.87
CA SER A 96 -7.90 -8.24 -13.53
C SER A 96 -8.49 -7.99 -12.14
N ALA A 97 -7.65 -7.59 -11.17
CA ALA A 97 -8.11 -7.21 -9.83
C ALA A 97 -8.98 -5.95 -9.87
N LEU A 98 -8.50 -4.88 -10.53
CA LEU A 98 -9.24 -3.63 -10.66
C LEU A 98 -10.55 -3.79 -11.44
N ASP A 99 -10.58 -4.64 -12.47
CA ASP A 99 -11.81 -4.96 -13.20
C ASP A 99 -12.81 -5.72 -12.33
N THR A 100 -12.34 -6.60 -11.45
CA THR A 100 -13.18 -7.26 -10.44
C THR A 100 -13.79 -6.25 -9.47
N VAL A 101 -13.01 -5.28 -8.99
CA VAL A 101 -13.51 -4.19 -8.13
C VAL A 101 -14.55 -3.37 -8.89
N ARG A 102 -14.26 -2.95 -10.13
CA ARG A 102 -15.17 -2.16 -10.97
C ARG A 102 -16.51 -2.87 -11.19
N GLN A 103 -16.46 -4.15 -11.54
CA GLN A 103 -17.67 -4.96 -11.77
C GLN A 103 -18.50 -5.10 -10.49
N ARG A 104 -17.86 -5.32 -9.34
CA ARG A 104 -18.53 -5.46 -8.05
C ARG A 104 -19.18 -4.16 -7.59
N LEU A 105 -18.53 -3.03 -7.79
CA LEU A 105 -19.06 -1.71 -7.46
C LEU A 105 -20.24 -1.30 -8.39
N GLY A 106 -20.27 -1.81 -9.63
CA GLY A 106 -21.32 -1.44 -10.59
C GLY A 106 -21.39 0.06 -10.82
N GLU A 107 -22.55 0.65 -10.56
CA GLU A 107 -22.76 2.10 -10.72
C GLU A 107 -21.91 2.94 -9.75
N ASP A 108 -21.60 2.42 -8.56
CA ASP A 108 -20.76 3.12 -7.59
C ASP A 108 -19.27 3.23 -8.02
N ALA A 109 -18.86 2.52 -9.08
CA ALA A 109 -17.49 2.56 -9.56
C ALA A 109 -17.05 3.98 -10.02
N HIS A 110 -17.97 4.84 -10.42
CA HIS A 110 -17.66 6.23 -10.78
C HIS A 110 -17.25 7.11 -9.59
N ALA A 111 -17.57 6.69 -8.35
CA ALA A 111 -17.18 7.38 -7.14
C ALA A 111 -15.79 6.99 -6.63
N VAL A 112 -15.09 6.08 -7.33
CA VAL A 112 -13.78 5.56 -6.93
C VAL A 112 -12.74 5.77 -8.03
N HIS A 113 -11.60 6.30 -7.69
CA HIS A 113 -10.46 6.42 -8.60
C HIS A 113 -9.71 5.08 -8.66
N LEU A 114 -9.96 4.29 -9.71
CA LEU A 114 -9.22 3.04 -9.95
C LEU A 114 -7.96 3.33 -10.77
N VAL A 115 -6.79 3.11 -10.17
CA VAL A 115 -5.48 3.46 -10.72
C VAL A 115 -4.65 2.19 -10.92
N ARG A 116 -4.23 1.93 -12.17
CA ARG A 116 -3.36 0.80 -12.48
C ARG A 116 -1.91 1.24 -12.45
N GLU A 117 -1.24 1.04 -11.32
CA GLU A 117 0.16 1.44 -11.11
C GLU A 117 0.91 0.47 -10.20
N ASN A 118 2.22 0.42 -10.37
CA ASN A 118 3.10 -0.24 -9.42
C ASN A 118 3.73 0.82 -8.51
N VAL A 119 3.47 0.70 -7.22
CA VAL A 119 3.86 1.69 -6.22
C VAL A 119 5.38 1.95 -6.14
N ILE A 120 6.22 1.01 -6.61
CA ILE A 120 7.69 1.16 -6.60
C ILE A 120 8.32 1.44 -7.96
N SER A 121 7.54 1.56 -9.03
CA SER A 121 8.05 1.78 -10.39
C SER A 121 8.17 3.25 -10.80
N GLY A 122 8.28 4.16 -9.84
CA GLY A 122 8.37 5.59 -10.10
C GLY A 122 7.01 6.29 -10.21
N TRP A 123 5.93 5.64 -9.77
CA TRP A 123 4.65 6.29 -9.63
C TRP A 123 4.74 7.49 -8.68
N ASN A 124 4.24 8.62 -9.14
CA ASN A 124 4.18 9.86 -8.36
C ASN A 124 2.73 10.33 -8.29
N PRO A 125 2.03 10.08 -7.18
CA PRO A 125 0.65 10.51 -7.01
C PRO A 125 0.51 12.01 -7.23
N SER A 126 -0.46 12.42 -8.04
CA SER A 126 -0.72 13.86 -8.32
C SER A 126 -1.38 14.59 -7.16
N ARG A 127 -1.73 13.88 -6.10
CA ARG A 127 -2.44 14.40 -4.92
C ARG A 127 -1.93 13.76 -3.64
N ARG A 128 -2.25 14.37 -2.48
CA ARG A 128 -1.92 13.85 -1.15
C ARG A 128 -3.15 13.32 -0.44
N TYR A 129 -2.96 12.30 0.38
CA TYR A 129 -4.01 11.54 1.07
C TYR A 129 -3.91 11.75 2.59
N GLY A 130 -5.06 11.84 3.25
CA GLY A 130 -5.12 11.85 4.71
C GLY A 130 -5.07 10.44 5.31
N LEU A 131 -5.48 9.43 4.52
CA LEU A 131 -5.37 8.02 4.89
C LEU A 131 -4.69 7.24 3.76
N TRP A 132 -3.55 6.60 4.09
CA TRP A 132 -2.89 5.59 3.29
C TRP A 132 -3.17 4.23 3.91
N HIS A 133 -3.67 3.29 3.13
CA HIS A 133 -3.88 1.91 3.56
C HIS A 133 -3.08 0.95 2.67
N ASP A 134 -2.37 0.01 3.30
CA ASP A 134 -1.61 -1.06 2.66
C ASP A 134 -1.77 -2.35 3.47
N ARG A 135 -2.38 -3.36 2.89
CA ARG A 135 -2.44 -4.69 3.48
C ARG A 135 -1.80 -5.71 2.57
N ALA A 136 -0.66 -6.23 2.97
CA ALA A 136 0.08 -7.29 2.28
C ALA A 136 0.75 -6.85 0.96
N VAL A 137 1.22 -5.60 0.86
CA VAL A 137 2.05 -5.12 -0.26
C VAL A 137 3.48 -4.87 0.19
N PHE A 138 3.68 -4.09 1.25
CA PHE A 138 5.03 -3.73 1.73
C PHE A 138 5.91 -4.96 2.01
N HIS A 139 5.34 -6.07 2.43
CA HIS A 139 6.11 -7.29 2.72
C HIS A 139 6.78 -7.94 1.49
N PHE A 140 6.35 -7.61 0.26
CA PHE A 140 7.01 -8.06 -0.97
C PHE A 140 8.32 -7.32 -1.26
N PHE A 141 8.56 -6.18 -0.61
CA PHE A 141 9.76 -5.39 -0.83
C PHE A 141 10.89 -5.90 0.08
N VAL A 142 11.45 -7.07 -0.28
CA VAL A 142 12.53 -7.71 0.47
C VAL A 142 13.87 -6.97 0.31
N ASP A 143 14.05 -6.24 -0.80
CA ASP A 143 15.25 -5.46 -1.07
C ASP A 143 15.13 -4.03 -0.54
N GLU A 144 16.23 -3.48 -0.04
CA GLU A 144 16.27 -2.11 0.51
C GLU A 144 15.93 -1.05 -0.55
N VAL A 145 16.33 -1.26 -1.79
CA VAL A 145 16.03 -0.34 -2.91
C VAL A 145 14.53 -0.19 -3.10
N ASP A 146 13.78 -1.29 -3.05
CA ASP A 146 12.32 -1.26 -3.21
C ASP A 146 11.63 -0.64 -1.99
N ARG A 147 12.13 -0.90 -0.77
CA ARG A 147 11.65 -0.23 0.44
C ARG A 147 11.88 1.29 0.37
N ILE A 148 13.04 1.73 -0.13
CA ILE A 148 13.31 3.16 -0.34
C ILE A 148 12.32 3.76 -1.35
N ARG A 149 12.04 3.09 -2.46
CA ARG A 149 11.06 3.54 -3.46
C ARG A 149 9.67 3.68 -2.86
N TYR A 150 9.22 2.65 -2.13
CA TYR A 150 7.93 2.68 -1.44
C TYR A 150 7.86 3.83 -0.43
N ARG A 151 8.88 3.99 0.42
CA ARG A 151 8.96 5.10 1.39
C ARG A 151 8.85 6.47 0.72
N ASN A 152 9.52 6.65 -0.41
CA ASN A 152 9.46 7.91 -1.15
C ASN A 152 8.06 8.21 -1.66
N VAL A 153 7.36 7.20 -2.18
CA VAL A 153 5.97 7.35 -2.64
C VAL A 153 5.04 7.62 -1.46
N LEU A 154 5.14 6.84 -0.38
CA LEU A 154 4.34 7.05 0.84
C LEU A 154 4.50 8.50 1.35
N ARG A 155 5.73 9.00 1.47
CA ARG A 155 6.01 10.38 1.94
C ARG A 155 5.45 11.44 1.01
N SER A 156 5.59 11.26 -0.30
CA SER A 156 5.07 12.23 -1.28
C SER A 156 3.54 12.26 -1.30
N ALA A 157 2.91 11.10 -1.04
CA ALA A 157 1.47 10.92 -1.08
C ALA A 157 0.77 11.22 0.24
N LEU A 158 1.44 11.06 1.38
CA LEU A 158 0.81 11.28 2.69
C LEU A 158 0.77 12.77 3.03
N ARG A 159 -0.38 13.26 3.52
CA ARG A 159 -0.50 14.62 4.05
C ARG A 159 0.28 14.74 5.35
N ASP A 160 0.65 15.96 5.73
CA ASP A 160 1.41 16.22 6.96
C ASP A 160 0.63 15.85 8.23
N ASP A 161 -0.70 15.89 8.16
CA ASP A 161 -1.65 15.47 9.20
C ASP A 161 -2.20 14.05 8.95
N GLY A 162 -1.75 13.38 7.88
CA GLY A 162 -2.22 12.07 7.46
C GLY A 162 -1.66 10.92 8.29
N VAL A 163 -2.32 9.78 8.17
CA VAL A 163 -1.90 8.52 8.79
C VAL A 163 -1.77 7.42 7.74
N ALA A 164 -0.84 6.50 7.97
CA ALA A 164 -0.73 5.29 7.17
C ALA A 164 -1.03 4.07 8.04
N ILE A 165 -1.92 3.21 7.55
CA ILE A 165 -2.19 1.87 8.08
C ILE A 165 -1.43 0.90 7.18
N VAL A 166 -0.45 0.18 7.73
CA VAL A 166 0.34 -0.80 6.97
C VAL A 166 0.30 -2.15 7.68
N ALA A 167 0.00 -3.20 6.93
CA ALA A 167 -0.02 -4.56 7.42
C ALA A 167 0.85 -5.49 6.59
N THR A 168 1.67 -6.27 7.27
CA THR A 168 2.56 -7.30 6.70
C THR A 168 2.33 -8.63 7.40
N PHE A 169 2.87 -9.71 6.87
CA PHE A 169 3.01 -10.90 7.72
C PHE A 169 3.80 -10.55 8.98
N ALA A 170 3.41 -11.16 10.10
CA ALA A 170 4.16 -11.05 11.35
C ALA A 170 5.53 -11.72 11.22
N ALA A 171 6.45 -11.41 12.13
CA ALA A 171 7.82 -11.96 12.12
C ALA A 171 7.88 -13.50 12.17
N ASP A 172 6.85 -14.12 12.75
CA ASP A 172 6.66 -15.58 12.83
C ASP A 172 5.69 -16.11 11.76
N GLY A 173 5.34 -15.27 10.78
CA GLY A 173 4.47 -15.63 9.68
C GLY A 173 5.19 -16.34 8.53
N PRO A 174 4.47 -16.61 7.42
CA PRO A 174 5.04 -17.27 6.26
C PRO A 174 6.19 -16.46 5.62
N GLY A 175 7.24 -17.16 5.16
CA GLY A 175 8.33 -16.53 4.39
C GLY A 175 8.03 -16.39 2.91
N ARG A 176 6.86 -16.82 2.44
CA ARG A 176 6.41 -16.72 1.05
C ARG A 176 4.93 -16.40 0.93
N CYS A 177 4.57 -15.64 -0.11
CA CYS A 177 3.20 -15.39 -0.51
C CYS A 177 3.12 -15.49 -2.05
N SER A 178 2.15 -16.25 -2.58
CA SER A 178 2.01 -16.51 -4.03
C SER A 178 3.30 -16.97 -4.72
N GLY A 179 4.13 -17.75 -4.01
CA GLY A 179 5.42 -18.22 -4.51
C GLY A 179 6.57 -17.20 -4.41
N LEU A 180 6.30 -15.95 -4.10
CA LEU A 180 7.29 -14.90 -3.91
C LEU A 180 7.82 -14.87 -2.48
N ALA A 181 9.08 -14.48 -2.31
CA ALA A 181 9.66 -14.21 -1.00
C ALA A 181 8.99 -12.97 -0.38
N VAL A 182 8.75 -13.01 0.92
CA VAL A 182 8.21 -11.87 1.68
C VAL A 182 8.98 -11.68 2.98
N ALA A 183 9.00 -10.45 3.47
CA ALA A 183 9.56 -10.09 4.77
C ALA A 183 8.44 -9.99 5.81
N GLY A 184 8.55 -10.77 6.90
CA GLY A 184 7.68 -10.65 8.06
C GLY A 184 8.29 -9.70 9.11
N TYR A 185 7.43 -8.93 9.80
CA TYR A 185 7.89 -7.91 10.74
C TYR A 185 7.14 -7.98 12.07
N GLY A 186 7.86 -7.68 13.16
CA GLY A 186 7.24 -7.19 14.40
C GLY A 186 6.90 -5.69 14.29
N PRO A 187 6.11 -5.11 15.22
CA PRO A 187 5.66 -3.72 15.09
C PRO A 187 6.79 -2.70 14.95
N ASP A 188 7.77 -2.72 15.85
CA ASP A 188 8.87 -1.75 15.81
C ASP A 188 9.76 -1.93 14.58
N ALA A 189 10.01 -3.18 14.16
CA ALA A 189 10.77 -3.49 12.96
C ALA A 189 10.05 -3.02 11.69
N LEU A 190 8.71 -3.10 11.65
CA LEU A 190 7.92 -2.60 10.54
C LEU A 190 8.02 -1.08 10.44
N VAL A 191 7.87 -0.37 11.56
CA VAL A 191 8.02 1.09 11.58
C VAL A 191 9.42 1.52 11.16
N ALA A 192 10.47 0.88 11.67
CA ALA A 192 11.85 1.14 11.25
C ALA A 192 12.05 0.90 9.74
N ALA A 193 11.44 -0.17 9.19
CA ALA A 193 11.50 -0.45 7.75
C ALA A 193 10.71 0.56 6.91
N LEU A 194 9.67 1.18 7.47
CA LEU A 194 8.88 2.25 6.81
C LEU A 194 9.60 3.61 6.86
N GLY A 195 10.52 3.84 7.81
CA GLY A 195 11.38 5.02 7.85
C GLY A 195 11.42 5.72 9.20
N ASP A 196 12.57 6.37 9.47
CA ASP A 196 12.86 7.02 10.75
C ASP A 196 12.06 8.31 11.00
N ASP A 197 11.42 8.84 9.98
CA ASP A 197 10.57 10.02 10.03
C ASP A 197 9.09 9.69 10.31
N LEU A 198 8.80 8.42 10.58
CA LEU A 198 7.48 7.97 10.98
C LEU A 198 7.46 7.57 12.45
N GLU A 199 6.38 7.93 13.14
CA GLU A 199 6.13 7.50 14.51
C GLU A 199 4.91 6.57 14.58
N MET A 200 5.01 5.54 15.40
CA MET A 200 3.92 4.60 15.62
C MET A 200 2.82 5.21 16.48
N VAL A 201 1.60 5.24 15.97
CA VAL A 201 0.39 5.63 16.71
C VAL A 201 -0.20 4.45 17.47
N MET A 202 -0.29 3.30 16.80
CA MET A 202 -0.74 2.04 17.40
C MET A 202 -0.27 0.84 16.59
N SER A 203 -0.32 -0.33 17.20
CA SER A 203 -0.09 -1.60 16.52
C SER A 203 -1.13 -2.63 16.92
N ARG A 204 -1.29 -3.65 16.09
CA ARG A 204 -2.18 -4.79 16.32
C ARG A 204 -1.63 -6.04 15.65
N ARG A 205 -1.91 -7.21 16.24
CA ARG A 205 -1.72 -8.51 15.62
C ARG A 205 -3.07 -9.07 15.16
N GLU A 206 -3.09 -9.69 13.99
CA GLU A 206 -4.24 -10.41 13.42
C GLU A 206 -3.83 -11.84 13.11
N GLU A 207 -4.70 -12.81 13.43
CA GLU A 207 -4.61 -14.19 12.97
C GLU A 207 -5.60 -14.38 11.80
N HIS A 208 -5.14 -13.99 10.59
CA HIS A 208 -5.96 -14.11 9.38
C HIS A 208 -6.16 -15.59 9.04
N ARG A 209 -7.42 -15.98 8.81
CA ARG A 209 -7.77 -17.31 8.29
C ARG A 209 -7.99 -17.24 6.79
N THR A 210 -7.15 -17.99 6.06
CA THR A 210 -7.28 -18.12 4.60
C THR A 210 -8.56 -18.87 4.24
N PRO A 211 -9.06 -18.78 2.98
CA PRO A 211 -10.17 -19.60 2.50
C PRO A 211 -9.94 -21.12 2.64
N SER A 212 -8.68 -21.57 2.63
CA SER A 212 -8.31 -22.98 2.85
C SER A 212 -8.22 -23.37 4.34
N GLY A 213 -8.46 -22.44 5.27
CA GLY A 213 -8.45 -22.66 6.72
C GLY A 213 -7.07 -22.49 7.39
N ALA A 214 -6.01 -22.22 6.63
CA ALA A 214 -4.70 -21.94 7.21
C ALA A 214 -4.70 -20.60 7.96
N VAL A 215 -3.85 -20.48 8.99
CA VAL A 215 -3.68 -19.24 9.74
C VAL A 215 -2.44 -18.52 9.23
N GLN A 216 -2.60 -17.25 8.91
CA GLN A 216 -1.53 -16.34 8.52
C GLN A 216 -1.50 -15.16 9.51
N PRO A 217 -0.49 -15.07 10.39
CA PRO A 217 -0.39 -13.96 11.32
C PRO A 217 0.08 -12.70 10.61
N PHE A 218 -0.61 -11.58 10.88
CA PHE A 218 -0.26 -10.25 10.41
C PHE A 218 0.13 -9.33 11.57
N THR A 219 1.11 -8.48 11.31
CA THR A 219 1.41 -7.29 12.11
C THR A 219 0.84 -6.08 11.39
N TRP A 220 0.02 -5.33 12.09
CA TRP A 220 -0.53 -4.06 11.68
C TRP A 220 0.14 -2.94 12.45
N VAL A 221 0.51 -1.87 11.76
CA VAL A 221 0.92 -0.61 12.39
C VAL A 221 0.13 0.54 11.81
N VAL A 222 -0.17 1.50 12.64
CA VAL A 222 -0.60 2.83 12.23
C VAL A 222 0.54 3.78 12.51
N VAL A 223 0.95 4.51 11.50
CA VAL A 223 2.05 5.49 11.60
C VAL A 223 1.61 6.85 11.08
N ARG A 224 2.28 7.90 11.54
CA ARG A 224 2.16 9.27 11.02
C ARG A 224 3.55 9.89 10.89
N LEU A 225 3.65 10.98 10.15
CA LEU A 225 4.89 11.75 10.07
C LEU A 225 5.24 12.35 11.44
N SER A 226 6.48 12.19 11.87
CA SER A 226 6.98 12.72 13.13
C SER A 226 6.96 14.26 13.13
N ARG A 227 6.31 14.86 14.13
CA ARG A 227 6.32 16.32 14.29
C ARG A 227 7.72 16.77 14.69
N GLY A 228 8.53 17.24 13.74
CA GLY A 228 9.87 17.76 14.05
C GLY A 228 10.92 17.51 12.98
N HIS A 229 10.60 16.81 11.91
CA HIS A 229 11.52 16.69 10.78
C HIS A 229 11.28 17.79 9.74
N ALA A 230 11.40 19.06 10.16
CA ALA A 230 11.65 20.13 9.19
C ALA A 230 12.98 19.81 8.50
N PRO A 231 13.10 19.91 7.16
CA PRO A 231 14.36 19.72 6.49
C PRO A 231 15.37 20.67 7.14
N ARG A 232 16.49 20.13 7.63
CA ARG A 232 17.60 20.98 8.05
C ARG A 232 18.00 21.77 6.82
N GLU A 233 17.59 23.04 6.75
CA GLU A 233 18.14 23.99 5.78
C GLU A 233 19.66 23.93 5.93
N GLY A 234 20.33 23.63 4.83
CA GLY A 234 21.77 23.44 4.79
C GLY A 234 22.46 24.64 5.40
N SER A 235 23.28 24.38 6.42
CA SER A 235 24.28 25.32 6.92
C SER A 235 25.15 25.72 5.74
N ARG A 236 25.18 27.03 5.51
CA ARG A 236 26.05 27.71 4.53
C ARG A 236 27.52 27.45 4.84
#